data_d4a4aa718fa982ae8127e053c109b713
#
_entry.id   d4a4aa718fa982ae8127e053c109b713
#
_cell.length_a   1.000
_cell.length_b   1.000
_cell.length_c   1.000
_cell.angle_alpha   90.00
_cell.angle_beta   90.00
_cell.angle_gamma   90.00
#
_symmetry.space_group_name_H-M   'P 1'
#
loop_
_entity.id
_entity.type
_entity.pdbx_description
1 polymer ?
#
loop_
_entity_poly.entity_id
_entity_poly.type
_entity_poly.pdbx_seq_one_letter_code
_entity_poly.pdbx_strand_id
1 'polypeptide(L)'
;MKRRDALKNIGFAAGFAIITPSIFSMLQGCTGDSVTWIPNYLTSDEKIFVTNLADIMIPKTATTPSATEVNVPQFIDKYIDEVLDTNDQEITRAAFVKVIAILRPDATADLVDATTEQYKALLDDHMLLKGEIDPERTADPEAMLMTTSEFLNQLKWMIINAYKNSEEVGENILAYDPVPAAYYCGDLQELTGGKSYSL
;
A
#
# COMPACT_ATOMS: atom_id res chain seq x y z
N MET A 1 1.88 -57.46 21.64
CA MET A 1 1.87 -55.99 21.54
C MET A 1 2.00 -55.44 22.94
N LYS A 2 3.02 -54.62 23.17
CA LYS A 2 3.21 -54.00 24.49
C LYS A 2 2.23 -52.80 24.61
N ARG A 3 1.64 -52.65 25.80
CA ARG A 3 0.61 -51.59 26.06
C ARG A 3 1.11 -50.16 25.65
N ARG A 4 2.41 -49.97 25.68
CA ARG A 4 3.06 -48.71 25.27
C ARG A 4 2.98 -48.45 23.76
N ASP A 5 2.97 -49.48 22.93
CA ASP A 5 2.94 -49.35 21.48
C ASP A 5 1.49 -49.10 21.00
N ALA A 6 0.52 -49.66 21.72
CA ALA A 6 -0.90 -49.37 21.49
C ALA A 6 -1.27 -47.93 21.81
N LEU A 7 -0.74 -47.36 22.91
CA LEU A 7 -0.95 -45.97 23.29
C LEU A 7 -0.29 -44.97 22.32
N LYS A 8 0.91 -45.30 21.82
CA LYS A 8 1.56 -44.49 20.80
C LYS A 8 0.76 -44.44 19.49
N ASN A 9 0.28 -45.59 19.05
CA ASN A 9 -0.49 -45.67 17.81
C ASN A 9 -1.88 -44.99 17.91
N ILE A 10 -2.53 -45.03 19.07
CA ILE A 10 -3.76 -44.28 19.32
C ILE A 10 -3.50 -42.79 19.41
N GLY A 11 -2.41 -42.36 20.03
CA GLY A 11 -2.00 -40.97 20.08
C GLY A 11 -1.69 -40.39 18.69
N PHE A 12 -1.02 -41.15 17.84
CA PHE A 12 -0.76 -40.76 16.44
C PHE A 12 -2.06 -40.69 15.60
N ALA A 13 -2.95 -41.68 15.71
CA ALA A 13 -4.20 -41.71 14.97
C ALA A 13 -5.17 -40.60 15.41
N ALA A 14 -5.29 -40.34 16.72
CA ALA A 14 -6.12 -39.26 17.25
C ALA A 14 -5.54 -37.87 16.92
N GLY A 15 -4.22 -37.70 17.01
CA GLY A 15 -3.54 -36.46 16.62
C GLY A 15 -3.73 -36.15 15.13
N PHE A 16 -3.64 -37.14 14.26
CA PHE A 16 -3.81 -36.96 12.82
C PHE A 16 -5.25 -36.60 12.46
N ALA A 17 -6.24 -37.17 13.13
CA ALA A 17 -7.66 -36.89 12.84
C ALA A 17 -8.13 -35.51 13.29
N ILE A 18 -7.46 -34.91 14.30
CA ILE A 18 -7.83 -33.58 14.81
C ILE A 18 -7.05 -32.45 14.11
N ILE A 19 -5.81 -32.72 13.70
CA ILE A 19 -4.90 -31.69 13.16
C ILE A 19 -5.08 -31.50 11.64
N THR A 20 -5.47 -32.56 10.89
CA THR A 20 -5.58 -32.48 9.42
C THR A 20 -6.57 -31.44 8.91
N PRO A 21 -7.77 -31.24 9.45
CA PRO A 21 -8.67 -30.18 8.97
C PRO A 21 -8.12 -28.78 9.27
N SER A 22 -7.48 -28.60 10.43
CA SER A 22 -6.97 -27.29 10.87
C SER A 22 -5.70 -26.87 10.12
N ILE A 23 -4.81 -27.81 9.81
CA ILE A 23 -3.61 -27.53 9.00
C ILE A 23 -4.00 -27.29 7.55
N PHE A 24 -4.98 -28.04 7.02
CA PHE A 24 -5.47 -27.82 5.65
C PHE A 24 -6.16 -26.47 5.50
N SER A 25 -6.90 -25.99 6.50
CA SER A 25 -7.53 -24.67 6.47
C SER A 25 -6.49 -23.53 6.63
N MET A 26 -5.41 -23.75 7.39
CA MET A 26 -4.29 -22.80 7.45
C MET A 26 -3.47 -22.76 6.16
N LEU A 27 -3.27 -23.88 5.49
CA LEU A 27 -2.59 -23.93 4.19
C LEU A 27 -3.46 -23.37 3.03
N GLN A 28 -4.77 -23.44 3.13
CA GLN A 28 -5.68 -22.79 2.18
C GLN A 28 -5.75 -21.27 2.39
N GLY A 29 -5.46 -20.76 3.58
CA GLY A 29 -5.32 -19.32 3.84
C GLY A 29 -4.12 -18.68 3.15
N CYS A 30 -3.14 -19.48 2.66
CA CYS A 30 -1.97 -19.00 1.90
C CYS A 30 -2.13 -19.12 0.38
N THR A 31 -3.18 -19.76 -0.14
CA THR A 31 -3.52 -19.68 -1.56
C THR A 31 -4.52 -18.55 -1.72
N GLY A 32 -3.98 -17.35 -2.07
CA GLY A 32 -4.72 -16.12 -2.19
C GLY A 32 -5.97 -16.18 -3.05
N ASP A 33 -7.07 -16.59 -2.45
CA ASP A 33 -8.32 -15.94 -2.78
C ASP A 33 -8.15 -14.50 -2.28
N SER A 34 -8.08 -13.55 -3.19
CA SER A 34 -8.10 -12.13 -2.87
C SER A 34 -9.38 -11.88 -2.05
N VAL A 35 -9.25 -11.94 -0.72
CA VAL A 35 -10.30 -11.42 0.15
C VAL A 35 -10.54 -10.02 -0.35
N THR A 36 -11.70 -9.82 -0.98
CA THR A 36 -12.05 -8.52 -1.55
C THR A 36 -12.02 -7.54 -0.38
N TRP A 37 -10.91 -6.80 -0.27
CA TRP A 37 -10.75 -5.80 0.77
C TRP A 37 -11.90 -4.79 0.70
N ILE A 38 -12.56 -4.60 1.82
CA ILE A 38 -13.61 -3.61 2.00
C ILE A 38 -12.97 -2.43 2.73
N PRO A 39 -12.89 -1.25 2.11
CA PRO A 39 -12.30 -0.08 2.75
C PRO A 39 -13.16 0.43 3.90
N ASN A 40 -12.53 1.03 4.90
CA ASN A 40 -13.19 1.68 6.02
C ASN A 40 -13.56 3.13 5.69
N TYR A 41 -12.60 3.87 5.13
CA TYR A 41 -12.73 5.27 4.78
C TYR A 41 -13.04 5.47 3.29
N LEU A 42 -12.28 4.85 2.39
CA LEU A 42 -12.37 5.09 0.96
C LEU A 42 -13.72 4.60 0.37
N THR A 43 -14.32 5.39 -0.48
CA THR A 43 -15.43 4.96 -1.34
C THR A 43 -14.93 3.98 -2.40
N SER A 44 -15.85 3.34 -3.13
CA SER A 44 -15.49 2.41 -4.22
C SER A 44 -14.63 3.08 -5.30
N ASP A 45 -14.97 4.31 -5.70
CA ASP A 45 -14.21 5.06 -6.70
C ASP A 45 -12.83 5.45 -6.19
N GLU A 46 -12.73 5.92 -4.95
CA GLU A 46 -11.47 6.29 -4.34
C GLU A 46 -10.55 5.09 -4.16
N LYS A 47 -11.12 3.92 -3.78
CA LYS A 47 -10.39 2.65 -3.74
C LYS A 47 -9.79 2.31 -5.10
N ILE A 48 -10.59 2.38 -6.17
CA ILE A 48 -10.13 2.11 -7.55
C ILE A 48 -9.03 3.11 -7.92
N PHE A 49 -9.25 4.39 -7.64
CA PHE A 49 -8.28 5.45 -7.90
C PHE A 49 -6.94 5.20 -7.22
N VAL A 50 -6.94 4.97 -5.90
CA VAL A 50 -5.73 4.73 -5.12
C VAL A 50 -5.02 3.46 -5.56
N THR A 51 -5.77 2.38 -5.84
CA THR A 51 -5.21 1.09 -6.28
C THR A 51 -4.47 1.23 -7.61
N ASN A 52 -5.10 1.84 -8.60
CA ASN A 52 -4.50 2.04 -9.92
C ASN A 52 -3.31 3.00 -9.86
N LEU A 53 -3.45 4.12 -9.14
CA LEU A 53 -2.39 5.10 -9.00
C LEU A 53 -1.16 4.52 -8.30
N ALA A 54 -1.36 3.71 -7.27
CA ALA A 54 -0.28 3.07 -6.53
C ALA A 54 0.55 2.15 -7.43
N ASP A 55 -0.08 1.31 -8.25
CA ASP A 55 0.62 0.41 -9.17
C ASP A 55 1.24 1.13 -10.38
N ILE A 56 0.68 2.29 -10.78
CA ILE A 56 1.31 3.14 -11.79
C ILE A 56 2.58 3.80 -11.25
N MET A 57 2.56 4.25 -10.00
CA MET A 57 3.72 4.87 -9.34
C MET A 57 4.80 3.84 -8.97
N ILE A 58 4.40 2.67 -8.49
CA ILE A 58 5.31 1.59 -8.07
C ILE A 58 4.84 0.27 -8.71
N PRO A 59 5.18 0.08 -9.98
CA PRO A 59 4.81 -1.14 -10.71
C PRO A 59 5.66 -2.33 -10.26
N LYS A 60 5.15 -3.54 -10.49
CA LYS A 60 5.91 -4.77 -10.33
C LYS A 60 7.13 -4.78 -11.25
N THR A 61 8.26 -5.20 -10.71
CA THR A 61 9.48 -5.46 -11.47
C THR A 61 9.93 -6.92 -11.34
N ALA A 62 11.04 -7.27 -11.94
CA ALA A 62 11.61 -8.61 -11.78
C ALA A 62 12.11 -8.88 -10.34
N THR A 63 12.40 -7.84 -9.57
CA THR A 63 13.05 -7.93 -8.26
C THR A 63 12.24 -7.31 -7.13
N THR A 64 11.17 -6.56 -7.45
CA THR A 64 10.35 -5.87 -6.45
C THR A 64 8.87 -6.08 -6.72
N PRO A 65 8.05 -6.29 -5.67
CA PRO A 65 6.59 -6.37 -5.81
C PRO A 65 5.99 -5.02 -6.23
N SER A 66 4.77 -5.03 -6.75
CA SER A 66 4.00 -3.80 -6.94
C SER A 66 3.46 -3.26 -5.62
N ALA A 67 2.97 -2.02 -5.62
CA ALA A 67 2.37 -1.41 -4.45
C ALA A 67 1.15 -2.19 -3.94
N THR A 68 0.33 -2.72 -4.84
CA THR A 68 -0.86 -3.52 -4.47
C THR A 68 -0.49 -4.88 -3.91
N GLU A 69 0.59 -5.52 -4.38
CA GLU A 69 1.07 -6.79 -3.85
C GLU A 69 1.52 -6.71 -2.39
N VAL A 70 1.89 -5.53 -1.91
CA VAL A 70 2.27 -5.28 -0.51
C VAL A 70 1.22 -4.46 0.27
N ASN A 71 -0.02 -4.48 -0.18
CA ASN A 71 -1.19 -3.89 0.49
C ASN A 71 -1.11 -2.37 0.75
N VAL A 72 -0.42 -1.61 -0.11
CA VAL A 72 -0.32 -0.14 0.02
C VAL A 72 -1.69 0.54 0.04
N PRO A 73 -2.65 0.22 -0.85
CA PRO A 73 -3.99 0.84 -0.81
C PRO A 73 -4.73 0.60 0.50
N GLN A 74 -4.61 -0.60 1.07
CA GLN A 74 -5.22 -0.97 2.35
C GLN A 74 -4.60 -0.17 3.51
N PHE A 75 -3.28 0.01 3.48
CA PHE A 75 -2.60 0.84 4.48
C PHE A 75 -3.05 2.30 4.41
N ILE A 76 -3.17 2.87 3.20
CA ILE A 76 -3.60 4.25 2.99
C ILE A 76 -5.02 4.46 3.51
N ASP A 77 -5.95 3.55 3.20
CA ASP A 77 -7.32 3.59 3.71
C ASP A 77 -7.34 3.66 5.24
N LYS A 78 -6.60 2.75 5.87
CA LYS A 78 -6.52 2.66 7.32
C LYS A 78 -5.81 3.87 7.96
N TYR A 79 -4.79 4.39 7.29
CA TYR A 79 -4.08 5.59 7.74
C TYR A 79 -5.01 6.81 7.74
N ILE A 80 -5.79 7.00 6.68
CA ILE A 80 -6.75 8.10 6.61
C ILE A 80 -7.84 7.95 7.69
N ASP A 81 -8.35 6.73 7.86
CA ASP A 81 -9.42 6.43 8.84
C ASP A 81 -8.99 6.61 10.30
N GLU A 82 -7.81 6.11 10.65
CA GLU A 82 -7.38 6.01 12.06
C GLU A 82 -6.43 7.13 12.52
N VAL A 83 -5.71 7.78 11.59
CA VAL A 83 -4.63 8.74 11.94
C VAL A 83 -5.00 10.18 11.64
N LEU A 84 -5.72 10.44 10.54
CA LEU A 84 -6.15 11.80 10.22
C LEU A 84 -7.33 12.20 11.11
N ASP A 85 -7.32 13.46 11.56
CA ASP A 85 -8.48 14.01 12.24
C ASP A 85 -9.65 14.27 11.26
N THR A 86 -10.84 14.57 11.81
CA THR A 86 -12.05 14.74 11.00
C THR A 86 -11.92 15.88 9.98
N ASN A 87 -11.22 16.97 10.32
CA ASN A 87 -11.03 18.08 9.39
C ASN A 87 -10.12 17.66 8.22
N ASP A 88 -9.02 16.97 8.49
CA ASP A 88 -8.10 16.48 7.47
C ASP A 88 -8.74 15.39 6.60
N GLN A 89 -9.62 14.57 7.18
CA GLN A 89 -10.43 13.62 6.43
C GLN A 89 -11.39 14.31 5.45
N GLU A 90 -12.06 15.39 5.87
CA GLU A 90 -12.96 16.18 5.01
C GLU A 90 -12.19 16.85 3.87
N ILE A 91 -11.04 17.46 4.16
CA ILE A 91 -10.15 18.05 3.15
C ILE A 91 -9.68 16.98 2.15
N THR A 92 -9.26 15.83 2.64
CA THR A 92 -8.84 14.69 1.81
C THR A 92 -9.98 14.20 0.92
N ARG A 93 -11.19 14.10 1.46
CA ARG A 93 -12.40 13.70 0.70
C ARG A 93 -12.69 14.69 -0.44
N ALA A 94 -12.65 15.98 -0.17
CA ALA A 94 -12.84 17.01 -1.17
C ALA A 94 -11.79 16.94 -2.28
N ALA A 95 -10.54 16.65 -1.92
CA ALA A 95 -9.46 16.49 -2.87
C ALA A 95 -9.62 15.24 -3.75
N PHE A 96 -10.08 14.11 -3.21
CA PHE A 96 -10.44 12.93 -4.00
C PHE A 96 -11.52 13.23 -5.01
N VAL A 97 -12.62 13.87 -4.58
CA VAL A 97 -13.72 14.24 -5.49
C VAL A 97 -13.21 15.08 -6.65
N LYS A 98 -12.36 16.06 -6.38
CA LYS A 98 -11.77 16.95 -7.39
C LYS A 98 -10.91 16.19 -8.40
N VAL A 99 -9.99 15.36 -7.94
CA VAL A 99 -9.07 14.63 -8.80
C VAL A 99 -9.78 13.56 -9.61
N ILE A 100 -10.74 12.85 -9.01
CA ILE A 100 -11.56 11.87 -9.73
C ILE A 100 -12.42 12.56 -10.83
N ALA A 101 -12.92 13.77 -10.58
CA ALA A 101 -13.66 14.51 -11.60
C ALA A 101 -12.79 14.94 -12.79
N ILE A 102 -11.48 15.20 -12.58
CA ILE A 102 -10.54 15.44 -13.68
C ILE A 102 -10.34 14.17 -14.50
N LEU A 103 -10.13 13.03 -13.83
CA LEU A 103 -9.91 11.74 -14.50
C LEU A 103 -11.17 11.22 -15.22
N ARG A 104 -12.35 11.51 -14.66
CA ARG A 104 -13.66 11.07 -15.17
C ARG A 104 -14.58 12.29 -15.35
N PRO A 105 -14.40 13.08 -16.41
CA PRO A 105 -15.25 14.27 -16.67
C PRO A 105 -16.71 13.90 -16.93
N ASP A 106 -17.00 12.70 -17.45
CA ASP A 106 -18.36 12.17 -17.55
C ASP A 106 -18.69 11.34 -16.30
N ALA A 107 -19.50 11.89 -15.41
CA ALA A 107 -19.91 11.25 -14.16
C ALA A 107 -20.70 9.93 -14.34
N THR A 108 -21.19 9.64 -15.56
CA THR A 108 -21.88 8.39 -15.88
C THR A 108 -20.93 7.26 -16.29
N ALA A 109 -19.66 7.56 -16.63
CA ALA A 109 -18.64 6.58 -16.93
C ALA A 109 -18.18 5.87 -15.66
N ASP A 110 -17.73 4.63 -15.77
CA ASP A 110 -17.14 3.89 -14.64
C ASP A 110 -15.65 4.23 -14.52
N LEU A 111 -15.17 4.47 -13.30
CA LEU A 111 -13.76 4.74 -13.07
C LEU A 111 -12.88 3.51 -13.33
N VAL A 112 -13.46 2.32 -13.31
CA VAL A 112 -12.78 1.07 -13.70
C VAL A 112 -12.26 1.11 -15.14
N ASP A 113 -12.93 1.86 -16.01
CA ASP A 113 -12.57 1.99 -17.42
C ASP A 113 -11.45 3.01 -17.68
N ALA A 114 -11.01 3.74 -16.63
CA ALA A 114 -9.92 4.72 -16.75
C ALA A 114 -8.60 4.03 -17.07
N THR A 115 -7.96 4.45 -18.15
CA THR A 115 -6.73 3.85 -18.67
C THR A 115 -5.48 4.34 -17.93
N THR A 116 -4.41 3.55 -18.01
CA THR A 116 -3.09 3.93 -17.48
C THR A 116 -2.60 5.26 -18.06
N GLU A 117 -2.88 5.51 -19.34
CA GLU A 117 -2.50 6.74 -20.04
C GLU A 117 -3.23 7.96 -19.46
N GLN A 118 -4.50 7.82 -19.09
CA GLN A 118 -5.26 8.89 -18.43
C GLN A 118 -4.70 9.21 -17.03
N TYR A 119 -4.33 8.20 -16.25
CA TYR A 119 -3.64 8.41 -14.96
C TYR A 119 -2.28 9.10 -15.14
N LYS A 120 -1.50 8.70 -16.14
CA LYS A 120 -0.21 9.34 -16.44
C LYS A 120 -0.41 10.80 -16.85
N ALA A 121 -1.36 11.09 -17.72
CA ALA A 121 -1.71 12.45 -18.12
C ALA A 121 -2.13 13.30 -16.91
N LEU A 122 -2.95 12.74 -15.99
CA LEU A 122 -3.29 13.41 -14.73
C LEU A 122 -2.06 13.79 -13.92
N LEU A 123 -1.09 12.87 -13.80
CA LEU A 123 0.16 13.14 -13.08
C LEU A 123 1.02 14.17 -13.79
N ASP A 124 1.19 14.04 -15.10
CA ASP A 124 2.04 14.93 -15.91
C ASP A 124 1.48 16.37 -15.95
N ASP A 125 0.16 16.52 -15.99
CA ASP A 125 -0.50 17.82 -16.11
C ASP A 125 -0.69 18.53 -14.77
N HIS A 126 -0.82 17.79 -13.67
CA HIS A 126 -1.25 18.36 -12.39
C HIS A 126 -0.28 18.15 -11.22
N MET A 127 0.63 17.18 -11.26
CA MET A 127 1.57 16.96 -10.17
C MET A 127 2.84 17.79 -10.37
N LEU A 128 2.84 19.00 -9.84
CA LEU A 128 3.95 19.94 -9.96
C LEU A 128 5.21 19.45 -9.22
N LEU A 129 6.36 19.78 -9.78
CA LEU A 129 7.66 19.52 -9.16
C LEU A 129 7.95 20.56 -8.08
N LYS A 130 8.90 20.22 -7.20
CA LYS A 130 9.31 21.13 -6.12
C LYS A 130 9.88 22.44 -6.69
N GLY A 131 9.25 23.56 -6.37
CA GLY A 131 9.66 24.90 -6.77
C GLY A 131 8.88 25.46 -7.97
N GLU A 132 8.02 24.68 -8.59
CA GLU A 132 7.06 25.19 -9.58
C GLU A 132 5.93 25.95 -8.89
N ILE A 133 5.39 26.94 -9.61
CA ILE A 133 4.29 27.77 -9.11
C ILE A 133 2.97 27.03 -9.35
N ASP A 134 2.25 26.78 -8.27
CA ASP A 134 0.92 26.19 -8.35
C ASP A 134 -0.12 27.27 -8.75
N PRO A 135 -0.73 27.15 -9.95
CA PRO A 135 -1.70 28.11 -10.42
C PRO A 135 -2.98 28.14 -9.56
N GLU A 136 -3.40 26.99 -9.01
CA GLU A 136 -4.58 26.92 -8.15
C GLU A 136 -4.32 27.66 -6.82
N ARG A 137 -3.17 27.43 -6.22
CA ARG A 137 -2.76 28.12 -4.97
C ARG A 137 -2.52 29.61 -5.21
N THR A 138 -2.04 29.99 -6.41
CA THR A 138 -1.87 31.38 -6.80
C THR A 138 -3.21 32.10 -6.99
N ALA A 139 -4.21 31.40 -7.53
CA ALA A 139 -5.54 31.94 -7.72
C ALA A 139 -6.31 32.16 -6.41
N ASP A 140 -6.10 31.26 -5.42
CA ASP A 140 -6.67 31.36 -4.07
C ASP A 140 -5.64 30.97 -3.01
N PRO A 141 -4.80 31.94 -2.57
CA PRO A 141 -3.74 31.66 -1.60
C PRO A 141 -4.24 31.23 -0.21
N GLU A 142 -5.47 31.65 0.14
CA GLU A 142 -6.06 31.39 1.46
C GLU A 142 -7.02 30.18 1.46
N ALA A 143 -7.17 29.48 0.31
CA ALA A 143 -8.04 28.31 0.25
C ALA A 143 -7.62 27.26 1.29
N MET A 144 -8.57 26.82 2.10
CA MET A 144 -8.34 25.77 3.09
C MET A 144 -8.24 24.37 2.47
N LEU A 145 -8.82 24.20 1.27
CA LEU A 145 -8.76 22.93 0.55
C LEU A 145 -7.42 22.76 -0.17
N MET A 146 -7.00 21.52 -0.31
CA MET A 146 -5.80 21.19 -1.09
C MET A 146 -5.99 21.52 -2.57
N THR A 147 -4.92 21.98 -3.20
CA THR A 147 -4.87 22.01 -4.66
C THR A 147 -4.73 20.61 -5.22
N THR A 148 -4.98 20.44 -6.51
CA THR A 148 -4.76 19.16 -7.19
C THR A 148 -3.33 18.67 -7.04
N SER A 149 -2.35 19.57 -7.22
CA SER A 149 -0.93 19.26 -7.07
C SER A 149 -0.55 18.86 -5.65
N GLU A 150 -1.02 19.60 -4.64
CA GLU A 150 -0.76 19.30 -3.23
C GLU A 150 -1.28 17.90 -2.87
N PHE A 151 -2.49 17.58 -3.26
CA PHE A 151 -3.08 16.27 -3.00
C PHE A 151 -2.35 15.12 -3.70
N LEU A 152 -2.01 15.26 -4.98
CA LEU A 152 -1.25 14.24 -5.71
C LEU A 152 0.14 14.02 -5.11
N ASN A 153 0.81 15.09 -4.68
CA ASN A 153 2.10 14.99 -4.00
C ASN A 153 1.98 14.36 -2.61
N GLN A 154 0.92 14.65 -1.85
CA GLN A 154 0.65 13.99 -0.57
C GLN A 154 0.36 12.50 -0.76
N LEU A 155 -0.46 12.16 -1.74
CA LEU A 155 -0.79 10.75 -2.03
C LEU A 155 0.44 9.98 -2.50
N LYS A 156 1.28 10.57 -3.36
CA LYS A 156 2.60 10.02 -3.72
C LYS A 156 3.46 9.74 -2.49
N TRP A 157 3.53 10.69 -1.57
CA TRP A 157 4.27 10.51 -0.32
C TRP A 157 3.72 9.35 0.51
N MET A 158 2.41 9.27 0.68
CA MET A 158 1.76 8.16 1.39
C MET A 158 2.05 6.81 0.72
N ILE A 159 1.93 6.72 -0.61
CA ILE A 159 2.22 5.50 -1.38
C ILE A 159 3.66 5.04 -1.16
N ILE A 160 4.64 5.95 -1.31
CA ILE A 160 6.06 5.61 -1.16
C ILE A 160 6.38 5.17 0.27
N ASN A 161 5.83 5.86 1.28
CA ASN A 161 6.10 5.50 2.68
C ASN A 161 5.42 4.19 3.05
N ALA A 162 4.16 3.97 2.66
CA ALA A 162 3.47 2.70 2.88
C ALA A 162 4.22 1.54 2.24
N TYR A 163 4.73 1.72 1.01
CA TYR A 163 5.51 0.72 0.30
C TYR A 163 6.83 0.40 1.02
N LYS A 164 7.61 1.42 1.38
CA LYS A 164 8.90 1.23 2.08
C LYS A 164 8.77 0.59 3.45
N ASN A 165 7.67 0.86 4.14
CA ASN A 165 7.38 0.32 5.47
C ASN A 165 6.59 -1.00 5.45
N SER A 166 6.29 -1.54 4.26
CA SER A 166 5.73 -2.89 4.19
C SER A 166 6.79 -3.92 4.58
N GLU A 167 6.36 -5.00 5.25
CA GLU A 167 7.25 -6.09 5.71
C GLU A 167 8.10 -6.63 4.57
N GLU A 168 7.47 -6.97 3.44
CA GLU A 168 8.19 -7.53 2.29
C GLU A 168 9.28 -6.61 1.75
N VAL A 169 9.01 -5.31 1.66
CA VAL A 169 9.99 -4.35 1.15
C VAL A 169 11.04 -4.01 2.21
N GLY A 170 10.62 -3.79 3.44
CA GLY A 170 11.50 -3.42 4.55
C GLY A 170 12.50 -4.51 4.87
N GLU A 171 12.09 -5.78 4.92
CA GLU A 171 12.94 -6.89 5.34
C GLU A 171 13.67 -7.57 4.18
N ASN A 172 13.06 -7.65 2.99
CA ASN A 172 13.60 -8.46 1.90
C ASN A 172 14.22 -7.64 0.75
N ILE A 173 13.79 -6.39 0.56
CA ILE A 173 14.27 -5.54 -0.53
C ILE A 173 15.31 -4.54 -0.04
N LEU A 174 15.04 -3.85 1.07
CA LEU A 174 15.94 -2.87 1.68
C LEU A 174 17.00 -3.55 2.55
N ALA A 175 17.97 -2.79 3.02
CA ALA A 175 18.91 -3.28 4.03
C ALA A 175 18.23 -3.26 5.40
N TYR A 176 18.02 -4.43 5.99
CA TYR A 176 17.32 -4.59 7.25
C TYR A 176 18.27 -5.05 8.34
N ASP A 177 18.44 -4.26 9.37
CA ASP A 177 19.21 -4.60 10.57
C ASP A 177 18.50 -4.06 11.81
N PRO A 178 17.50 -4.80 12.33
CA PRO A 178 16.62 -4.33 13.41
C PRO A 178 17.34 -4.13 14.74
N VAL A 179 18.45 -4.85 14.97
CA VAL A 179 19.22 -4.76 16.20
C VAL A 179 20.71 -4.80 15.87
N PRO A 180 21.32 -3.69 15.44
CA PRO A 180 22.75 -3.65 15.16
C PRO A 180 23.54 -4.00 16.41
N ALA A 181 24.37 -5.05 16.32
CA ALA A 181 25.13 -5.58 17.46
C ALA A 181 26.28 -4.65 17.89
N ALA A 182 26.78 -3.83 16.97
CA ALA A 182 27.89 -2.91 17.23
C ALA A 182 27.84 -1.73 16.25
N TYR A 183 28.39 -0.60 16.68
CA TYR A 183 28.63 0.54 15.79
C TYR A 183 29.71 0.17 14.76
N TYR A 184 29.38 0.26 13.50
CA TYR A 184 30.28 0.05 12.37
C TYR A 184 30.62 1.39 11.70
N CYS A 185 31.90 1.74 11.72
CA CYS A 185 32.44 2.94 11.09
C CYS A 185 33.20 2.54 9.81
N GLY A 186 32.49 2.29 8.73
CA GLY A 186 33.07 1.83 7.47
C GLY A 186 32.26 2.31 6.28
N ASP A 187 32.52 1.72 5.11
CA ASP A 187 31.83 2.05 3.88
C ASP A 187 30.38 1.59 3.92
N LEU A 188 29.43 2.52 3.69
CA LEU A 188 28.02 2.25 3.72
C LEU A 188 27.58 1.33 2.58
N GLN A 189 28.24 1.44 1.41
CA GLN A 189 27.92 0.60 0.25
C GLN A 189 28.31 -0.86 0.48
N GLU A 190 29.44 -1.09 1.15
CA GLU A 190 29.87 -2.45 1.53
C GLU A 190 28.89 -3.04 2.55
N LEU A 191 28.45 -2.24 3.53
CA LEU A 191 27.57 -2.70 4.59
C LEU A 191 26.17 -3.06 4.08
N THR A 192 25.61 -2.24 3.19
CA THR A 192 24.23 -2.38 2.72
C THR A 192 24.09 -3.06 1.36
N GLY A 193 25.20 -3.35 0.69
CA GLY A 193 25.18 -3.79 -0.71
C GLY A 193 24.62 -2.75 -1.66
N GLY A 194 24.75 -1.45 -1.33
CA GLY A 194 24.21 -0.35 -2.12
C GLY A 194 22.71 -0.10 -1.93
N LYS A 195 22.07 -0.76 -0.97
CA LYS A 195 20.66 -0.59 -0.67
C LYS A 195 20.46 0.48 0.41
N SER A 196 19.30 1.14 0.39
CA SER A 196 18.86 1.99 1.49
C SER A 196 18.49 1.14 2.71
N TYR A 197 18.73 1.64 3.90
CA TYR A 197 18.16 1.03 5.11
C TYR A 197 16.65 1.15 5.13
N SER A 198 15.98 0.12 5.68
CA SER A 198 14.53 0.14 5.88
C SER A 198 14.14 1.07 7.01
N LEU A 199 14.76 0.95 8.15
CA LEU A 199 14.60 1.79 9.37
C LEU A 199 15.84 1.62 10.23
#